data_f128f9e6325553beb69ca41ef430bb9e
#
_entry.id   f128f9e6325553beb69ca41ef430bb9e
#
_cell.length_a   1.000
_cell.length_b   1.000
_cell.length_c   1.000
_cell.angle_alpha   90.00
_cell.angle_beta   90.00
_cell.angle_gamma   90.00
#
_symmetry.space_group_name_H-M   'P 1'
#
loop_
_entity.id
_entity.type
_entity.pdbx_description
1 polymer ?
#
loop_
_entity_poly.entity_id
_entity_poly.type
_entity_poly.pdbx_seq_one_letter_code
_entity_poly.pdbx_strand_id
1 'polypeptide(L)'
;MDWYVYMLRCEDGSLYTGIASDVEKRFAMHKSGHGAKYTRSPPPVAVVYCEQCSDKGAALRREAAIKKLPRAKKLELTEENCDA
;
A
#
# COMPACT_ATOMS: atom_id res chain seq x y z
N MET A 1 -13.85 -2.00 13.66
CA MET A 1 -13.20 -2.67 12.52
C MET A 1 -11.91 -1.95 12.19
N ASP A 2 -10.84 -2.71 12.11
CA ASP A 2 -9.53 -2.10 11.89
C ASP A 2 -9.33 -1.71 10.45
N TRP A 3 -8.56 -0.65 10.26
CA TRP A 3 -8.16 -0.19 8.95
C TRP A 3 -6.66 -0.17 8.87
N TYR A 4 -6.13 -0.34 7.67
CA TYR A 4 -4.69 -0.43 7.44
C TYR A 4 -4.27 0.49 6.32
N VAL A 5 -3.10 1.09 6.50
CA VAL A 5 -2.39 1.74 5.41
C VAL A 5 -1.36 0.73 4.92
N TYR A 6 -1.26 0.57 3.62
CA TYR A 6 -0.32 -0.40 3.06
C TYR A 6 0.38 0.18 1.85
N MET A 7 1.53 -0.38 1.53
CA MET A 7 2.23 -0.06 0.30
C MET A 7 2.51 -1.34 -0.47
N LEU A 8 2.33 -1.27 -1.77
CA LEU A 8 2.62 -2.36 -2.69
C LEU A 8 3.81 -1.99 -3.55
N ARG A 9 4.69 -2.94 -3.78
CA ARG A 9 5.73 -2.77 -4.76
C ARG A 9 5.28 -3.41 -6.06
N CYS A 10 5.43 -2.69 -7.17
CA CYS A 10 5.03 -3.17 -8.49
C CYS A 10 6.23 -3.67 -9.26
N GLU A 11 5.98 -4.34 -10.39
CA GLU A 11 7.06 -4.94 -11.19
C GLU A 11 8.11 -3.93 -11.62
N ASP A 12 7.71 -2.70 -11.89
CA ASP A 12 8.65 -1.67 -12.34
C ASP A 12 9.37 -0.99 -11.18
N GLY A 13 9.16 -1.46 -9.95
CA GLY A 13 9.76 -0.87 -8.77
C GLY A 13 8.99 0.29 -8.16
N SER A 14 7.88 0.68 -8.76
CA SER A 14 7.07 1.76 -8.21
C SER A 14 6.35 1.30 -6.94
N LEU A 15 5.98 2.28 -6.11
CA LEU A 15 5.27 2.02 -4.86
C LEU A 15 3.88 2.62 -4.92
N TYR A 16 2.90 1.83 -4.53
CA TYR A 16 1.52 2.25 -4.45
C TYR A 16 1.08 2.27 -2.99
N THR A 17 0.45 3.36 -2.55
CA THR A 17 -0.02 3.50 -1.17
C THR A 17 -1.54 3.53 -1.17
N GLY A 18 -2.15 2.77 -0.27
CA GLY A 18 -3.61 2.74 -0.16
C GLY A 18 -4.05 2.38 1.24
N ILE A 19 -5.36 2.32 1.43
CA ILE A 19 -5.95 1.87 2.69
C ILE A 19 -6.94 0.75 2.42
N ALA A 20 -7.09 -0.13 3.40
CA ALA A 20 -8.05 -1.21 3.30
C ALA A 20 -8.35 -1.77 4.68
N SER A 21 -9.51 -2.38 4.83
CA SER A 21 -9.83 -3.14 6.03
C SER A 21 -9.27 -4.56 5.94
N ASP A 22 -9.00 -5.02 4.73
CA ASP A 22 -8.42 -6.34 4.49
C ASP A 22 -7.36 -6.18 3.41
N VAL A 23 -6.11 -6.08 3.82
CA VAL A 23 -5.00 -5.82 2.91
C VAL A 23 -4.76 -6.99 1.96
N GLU A 24 -4.86 -8.21 2.46
CA GLU A 24 -4.64 -9.39 1.63
C GLU A 24 -5.66 -9.47 0.49
N LYS A 25 -6.90 -9.22 0.82
CA LYS A 25 -7.97 -9.24 -0.18
C LYS A 25 -7.75 -8.13 -1.21
N ARG A 26 -7.38 -6.95 -0.76
CA ARG A 26 -7.13 -5.84 -1.67
C ARG A 26 -5.94 -6.12 -2.57
N PHE A 27 -4.89 -6.70 -2.01
CA PHE A 27 -3.73 -7.09 -2.79
C PHE A 27 -4.10 -8.09 -3.87
N ALA A 28 -4.90 -9.09 -3.52
CA ALA A 28 -5.34 -10.09 -4.48
C ALA A 28 -6.16 -9.46 -5.61
N MET A 29 -7.01 -8.50 -5.28
CA MET A 29 -7.80 -7.79 -6.29
C MET A 29 -6.91 -7.00 -7.24
N HIS A 30 -5.91 -6.30 -6.71
CA HIS A 30 -4.96 -5.56 -7.55
C HIS A 30 -4.17 -6.50 -8.45
N LYS A 31 -3.74 -7.62 -7.90
CA LYS A 31 -2.94 -8.58 -8.63
C LYS A 31 -3.72 -9.22 -9.76
N SER A 32 -5.01 -9.46 -9.55
CA SER A 32 -5.87 -10.04 -10.58
C SER A 32 -6.35 -9.02 -11.60
N GLY A 33 -6.07 -7.74 -11.37
CA GLY A 33 -6.48 -6.68 -12.28
C GLY A 33 -7.89 -6.17 -12.06
N HIS A 34 -8.64 -6.75 -11.16
CA HIS A 34 -10.03 -6.37 -10.94
C HIS A 34 -10.19 -4.99 -10.32
N GLY A 35 -9.22 -4.55 -9.54
CA GLY A 35 -9.29 -3.26 -8.89
C GLY A 35 -8.71 -2.12 -9.71
N ALA A 36 -8.23 -2.41 -10.91
CA ALA A 36 -7.45 -1.45 -11.66
C ALA A 36 -7.95 -1.33 -13.08
N LYS A 37 -9.19 -0.93 -13.19
CA LYS A 37 -9.89 -0.84 -14.45
C LYS A 37 -9.18 0.00 -15.50
N TYR A 38 -8.50 1.02 -15.09
CA TYR A 38 -7.88 1.96 -16.02
C TYR A 38 -6.39 1.91 -16.04
N THR A 39 -5.79 1.09 -15.22
CA THR A 39 -4.37 1.22 -15.06
C THR A 39 -3.64 0.43 -16.12
N ARG A 40 -2.64 1.08 -16.64
CA ARG A 40 -1.61 0.44 -17.41
C ARG A 40 -0.43 0.20 -16.51
N SER A 41 -0.63 0.41 -15.22
CA SER A 41 0.43 0.20 -14.25
C SER A 41 0.80 -1.27 -14.21
N PRO A 42 2.07 -1.56 -14.00
CA PRO A 42 2.48 -2.95 -13.83
C PRO A 42 1.80 -3.55 -12.61
N PRO A 43 1.54 -4.84 -12.62
CA PRO A 43 0.86 -5.47 -11.49
C PRO A 43 1.70 -5.42 -10.22
N PRO A 44 1.05 -5.42 -9.06
CA PRO A 44 1.80 -5.45 -7.81
C PRO A 44 2.49 -6.79 -7.60
N VAL A 45 3.67 -6.73 -7.02
CA VAL A 45 4.48 -7.92 -6.76
C VAL A 45 4.37 -8.35 -5.30
N ALA A 46 4.35 -7.40 -4.38
CA ALA A 46 4.36 -7.71 -2.96
C ALA A 46 3.80 -6.56 -2.13
N VAL A 47 3.26 -6.92 -0.97
CA VAL A 47 2.93 -5.95 0.06
C VAL A 47 4.21 -5.70 0.84
N VAL A 48 4.72 -4.46 0.79
CA VAL A 48 6.00 -4.14 1.41
C VAL A 48 5.87 -3.28 2.66
N TYR A 49 4.67 -2.86 2.98
CA TYR A 49 4.41 -2.09 4.20
C TYR A 49 2.95 -2.25 4.59
N CYS A 50 2.69 -2.34 5.89
CA CYS A 50 1.34 -2.44 6.41
C CYS A 50 1.31 -1.87 7.83
N GLU A 51 0.42 -0.92 8.06
CA GLU A 51 0.29 -0.28 9.36
C GLU A 51 -1.17 -0.28 9.79
N GLN A 52 -1.44 -0.78 10.98
CA GLN A 52 -2.79 -0.80 11.52
C GLN A 52 -3.16 0.58 12.06
N CYS A 53 -4.38 1.02 11.74
CA CYS A 53 -4.92 2.29 12.21
C CYS A 53 -6.21 2.03 12.95
N SER A 54 -6.58 2.96 13.84
CA SER A 54 -7.76 2.77 14.69
C SER A 54 -9.06 2.85 13.90
N ASP A 55 -9.10 3.67 12.86
CA ASP A 55 -10.30 3.83 12.05
C ASP A 55 -9.92 4.31 10.65
N LYS A 56 -10.94 4.44 9.79
CA LYS A 56 -10.71 4.85 8.41
C LYS A 56 -10.14 6.27 8.32
N GLY A 57 -10.60 7.16 9.17
CA GLY A 57 -10.09 8.54 9.18
C GLY A 57 -8.61 8.61 9.48
N ALA A 58 -8.16 7.83 10.47
CA ALA A 58 -6.75 7.76 10.80
C ALA A 58 -5.94 7.18 9.64
N ALA A 59 -6.47 6.14 9.00
CA ALA A 59 -5.81 5.53 7.85
C ALA A 59 -5.68 6.51 6.69
N LEU A 60 -6.73 7.28 6.43
CA LEU A 60 -6.70 8.27 5.36
C LEU A 60 -5.66 9.35 5.62
N ARG A 61 -5.56 9.82 6.86
CA ARG A 61 -4.56 10.82 7.21
C ARG A 61 -3.15 10.27 7.06
N ARG A 62 -2.96 9.03 7.46
CA ARG A 62 -1.65 8.39 7.33
C ARG A 62 -1.28 8.16 5.87
N GLU A 63 -2.25 7.73 5.08
CA GLU A 63 -2.04 7.55 3.65
C GLU A 63 -1.58 8.86 2.99
N ALA A 64 -2.27 9.95 3.31
CA ALA A 64 -1.91 11.25 2.75
C ALA A 64 -0.49 11.65 3.15
N ALA A 65 -0.13 11.41 4.40
CA ALA A 65 1.21 11.73 4.88
C ALA A 65 2.28 10.92 4.16
N ILE A 66 2.02 9.63 3.96
CA ILE A 66 2.98 8.76 3.28
C ILE A 66 3.12 9.17 1.82
N LYS A 67 2.02 9.50 1.16
CA LYS A 67 2.07 9.90 -0.24
C LYS A 67 2.89 11.18 -0.47
N LYS A 68 3.00 12.01 0.55
CA LYS A 68 3.79 13.23 0.46
C LYS A 68 5.29 13.00 0.67
N LEU A 69 5.67 11.84 1.13
CA LEU A 69 7.07 11.53 1.37
C LEU A 69 7.81 11.36 0.06
N PRO A 70 9.09 11.80 0.00
CA PRO A 70 9.90 11.47 -1.16
C PRO A 70 10.14 9.97 -1.21
N ARG A 71 10.50 9.48 -2.39
CA ARG A 71 10.69 8.05 -2.61
C ARG A 71 11.68 7.43 -1.60
N ALA A 72 12.76 8.13 -1.31
CA ALA A 72 13.75 7.62 -0.37
C ALA A 72 13.15 7.34 0.99
N LYS A 73 12.26 8.21 1.45
CA LYS A 73 11.60 8.01 2.75
C LYS A 73 10.58 6.87 2.70
N LYS A 74 9.89 6.72 1.58
CA LYS A 74 8.97 5.60 1.41
C LYS A 74 9.74 4.28 1.44
N LEU A 75 10.89 4.23 0.81
CA LEU A 75 11.71 3.03 0.81
C LEU A 75 12.21 2.69 2.21
N GLU A 76 12.55 3.69 3.01
CA GLU A 76 12.94 3.48 4.40
C GLU A 76 11.82 2.81 5.20
N LEU A 77 10.57 3.23 4.97
CA LEU A 77 9.43 2.61 5.64
C LEU A 77 9.31 1.14 5.26
N THR A 78 9.53 0.81 4.00
CA THR A 78 9.42 -0.58 3.57
C THR A 78 10.53 -1.43 4.18
N GLU A 79 11.70 -0.87 4.36
CA GLU A 79 12.82 -1.58 4.98
C GLU A 79 12.54 -1.87 6.45
N GLU A 80 11.97 -0.91 7.16
CA GLU A 80 11.66 -1.08 8.57
C GLU A 80 10.58 -2.12 8.81
N ASN A 81 9.71 -2.31 7.83
CA ASN A 81 8.56 -3.18 7.97
C ASN A 81 8.72 -4.51 7.24
N CYS A 82 9.89 -4.78 6.76
CA CYS A 82 10.11 -5.86 5.82
C CYS A 82 10.75 -7.08 6.45
N ASP A 83 10.66 -7.21 7.71
CA ASP A 83 11.28 -8.30 8.43
C ASP A 83 10.37 -9.51 8.57
N ALA A 84 9.29 -9.45 7.92
CA ALA A 84 8.26 -10.48 8.04
C ALA A 84 8.77 -11.86 7.77
#